data_f3ea218f58c5fd2adabd510d4a1d0abc
#
_entry.id   f3ea218f58c5fd2adabd510d4a1d0abc
#
_cell.length_a   1.000
_cell.length_b   1.000
_cell.length_c   1.000
_cell.angle_alpha   90.00
_cell.angle_beta   90.00
_cell.angle_gamma   90.00
#
_symmetry.space_group_name_H-M   'P 1'
#
loop_
_entity.id
_entity.type
_entity.pdbx_description
1 polymer ?
#
loop_
_entity_poly.entity_id
_entity_poly.type
_entity_poly.pdbx_seq_one_letter_code
_entity_poly.pdbx_strand_id
1 'polypeptide(L)'
;TALFALVIAVPLGVGTAIFITENIIPLKVRSIIGLMVELLAAIPSVVLGLWAIVILEPLIRPLLMFLYEDFGWIPVFSTEPLGPGMAPAILILVVMILPIITAIARDSLNQVPIQLRQAAYGVGATRWGAILNVILPAAISGIVGGVMLALGRAMAYVVDRPDGNRGRVGCLKQLFIKP
;
A
#
# COMPACT_ATOMS: atom_id res chain seq x y z
N THR A 1 -4.74 10.18 -8.03
CA THR A 1 -3.47 9.61 -7.49
C THR A 1 -3.71 8.54 -6.43
N ALA A 2 -4.49 8.83 -5.37
CA ALA A 2 -4.74 7.87 -4.27
C ALA A 2 -5.39 6.55 -4.73
N LEU A 3 -6.39 6.61 -5.61
CA LEU A 3 -7.03 5.41 -6.16
C LEU A 3 -6.05 4.55 -6.97
N PHE A 4 -5.23 5.14 -7.82
CA PHE A 4 -4.22 4.41 -8.58
C PHE A 4 -3.17 3.77 -7.68
N ALA A 5 -2.74 4.50 -6.63
CA ALA A 5 -1.82 3.94 -5.64
C ALA A 5 -2.44 2.72 -4.92
N LEU A 6 -3.72 2.75 -4.56
CA LEU A 6 -4.43 1.63 -3.94
C LEU A 6 -4.56 0.42 -4.88
N VAL A 7 -4.91 0.65 -6.16
CA VAL A 7 -5.04 -0.42 -7.15
C VAL A 7 -3.73 -1.21 -7.29
N ILE A 8 -2.58 -0.55 -7.11
CA ILE A 8 -1.27 -1.20 -7.14
C ILE A 8 -0.90 -1.77 -5.76
N ALA A 9 -1.09 -0.99 -4.69
CA ALA A 9 -0.64 -1.36 -3.35
C ALA A 9 -1.46 -2.52 -2.73
N VAL A 10 -2.77 -2.60 -2.99
CA VAL A 10 -3.62 -3.65 -2.42
C VAL A 10 -3.22 -5.05 -2.89
N PRO A 11 -3.14 -5.34 -4.20
CA PRO A 11 -2.75 -6.68 -4.64
C PRO A 11 -1.32 -7.04 -4.24
N LEU A 12 -0.38 -6.08 -4.28
CA LEU A 12 1.00 -6.31 -3.84
C LEU A 12 1.08 -6.55 -2.33
N GLY A 13 0.37 -5.75 -1.53
CA GLY A 13 0.36 -5.87 -0.07
C GLY A 13 -0.30 -7.16 0.40
N VAL A 14 -1.45 -7.52 -0.18
CA VAL A 14 -2.14 -8.78 0.13
C VAL A 14 -1.32 -9.98 -0.35
N GLY A 15 -0.76 -9.93 -1.55
CA GLY A 15 0.13 -10.97 -2.07
C GLY A 15 1.34 -11.20 -1.16
N THR A 16 1.99 -10.13 -0.71
CA THR A 16 3.10 -10.19 0.24
C THR A 16 2.66 -10.74 1.59
N ALA A 17 1.48 -10.35 2.09
CA ALA A 17 0.91 -10.88 3.33
C ALA A 17 0.64 -12.38 3.25
N ILE A 18 0.06 -12.87 2.16
CA ILE A 18 -0.15 -14.31 1.92
C ILE A 18 1.19 -15.04 1.91
N PHE A 19 2.17 -14.50 1.19
CA PHE A 19 3.50 -15.09 1.07
C PHE A 19 4.21 -15.19 2.43
N ILE A 20 4.05 -14.19 3.29
CA ILE A 20 4.61 -14.19 4.65
C ILE A 20 3.81 -15.12 5.58
N THR A 21 2.47 -15.21 5.43
CA THR A 21 1.60 -15.94 6.35
C THR A 21 1.61 -17.45 6.08
N GLU A 22 1.61 -17.84 4.83
CA GLU A 22 1.64 -19.25 4.44
C GLU A 22 3.07 -19.84 4.55
N ASN A 23 3.16 -21.14 4.91
CA ASN A 23 4.41 -21.85 5.14
C ASN A 23 5.21 -22.10 3.84
N ILE A 24 5.43 -21.06 3.05
CA ILE A 24 6.22 -21.11 1.81
C ILE A 24 7.69 -20.87 2.13
N ILE A 25 7.98 -20.10 3.19
CA ILE A 25 9.32 -19.69 3.60
C ILE A 25 9.67 -20.27 4.97
N PRO A 26 10.98 -20.55 5.24
CA PRO A 26 11.45 -20.96 6.57
C PRO A 26 11.03 -19.96 7.66
N LEU A 27 10.65 -20.49 8.83
CA LEU A 27 10.16 -19.69 9.96
C LEU A 27 11.05 -18.49 10.34
N LYS A 28 12.39 -18.66 10.28
CA LYS A 28 13.33 -17.58 10.59
C LYS A 28 13.23 -16.40 9.62
N VAL A 29 13.15 -16.69 8.33
CA VAL A 29 13.03 -15.64 7.28
C VAL A 29 11.67 -14.96 7.36
N ARG A 30 10.59 -15.71 7.59
CA ARG A 30 9.23 -15.20 7.79
C ARG A 30 9.16 -14.21 8.95
N SER A 31 9.77 -14.53 10.09
CA SER A 31 9.80 -13.66 11.26
C SER A 31 10.56 -12.37 10.99
N ILE A 32 11.69 -12.44 10.29
CA ILE A 32 12.49 -11.26 9.93
C ILE A 32 11.71 -10.34 8.97
N ILE A 33 11.13 -10.89 7.90
CA ILE A 33 10.34 -10.10 6.93
C ILE A 33 9.13 -9.48 7.63
N GLY A 34 8.43 -10.23 8.48
CA GLY A 34 7.30 -9.71 9.24
C GLY A 34 7.70 -8.52 10.13
N LEU A 35 8.81 -8.65 10.85
CA LEU A 35 9.34 -7.56 11.67
C LEU A 35 9.75 -6.35 10.81
N MET A 36 10.38 -6.55 9.66
CA MET A 36 10.73 -5.47 8.74
C MET A 36 9.50 -4.71 8.25
N VAL A 37 8.43 -5.41 7.88
CA VAL A 37 7.16 -4.79 7.46
C VAL A 37 6.54 -3.99 8.59
N GLU A 38 6.52 -4.51 9.82
CA GLU A 38 6.01 -3.81 10.99
C GLU A 38 6.82 -2.54 11.31
N LEU A 39 8.15 -2.61 11.24
CA LEU A 39 9.03 -1.46 11.44
C LEU A 39 8.82 -0.40 10.35
N LEU A 40 8.67 -0.80 9.08
CA LEU A 40 8.35 0.13 8.00
C LEU A 40 6.98 0.80 8.19
N ALA A 41 5.98 0.06 8.66
CA ALA A 41 4.65 0.60 8.96
C ALA A 41 4.67 1.62 10.14
N ALA A 42 5.62 1.48 11.05
CA ALA A 42 5.79 2.36 12.21
C ALA A 42 6.49 3.69 11.86
N ILE A 43 7.16 3.79 10.69
CA ILE A 43 7.85 5.02 10.30
C ILE A 43 6.81 6.14 10.05
N PRO A 44 7.00 7.34 10.64
CA PRO A 44 6.14 8.50 10.37
C PRO A 44 6.05 8.80 8.87
N SER A 45 4.85 8.93 8.34
CA SER A 45 4.59 9.17 6.91
C SER A 45 5.31 10.39 6.35
N VAL A 46 5.48 11.43 7.18
CA VAL A 46 6.22 12.65 6.81
C VAL A 46 7.69 12.35 6.48
N VAL A 47 8.33 11.47 7.26
CA VAL A 47 9.73 11.07 7.02
C VAL A 47 9.85 10.30 5.72
N LEU A 48 8.94 9.35 5.46
CA LEU A 48 8.90 8.61 4.20
C LEU A 48 8.62 9.53 3.00
N GLY A 49 7.72 10.50 3.16
CA GLY A 49 7.44 11.48 2.12
C GLY A 49 8.65 12.35 1.78
N LEU A 50 9.34 12.86 2.80
CA LEU A 50 10.55 13.67 2.59
C LEU A 50 11.69 12.84 1.96
N TRP A 51 11.92 11.62 2.46
CA TRP A 51 12.87 10.67 1.91
C TRP A 51 12.59 10.38 0.42
N ALA A 52 11.32 10.21 0.08
CA ALA A 52 10.91 9.91 -1.28
C ALA A 52 11.15 11.09 -2.23
N ILE A 53 10.90 12.33 -1.80
CA ILE A 53 11.17 13.52 -2.61
C ILE A 53 12.68 13.70 -2.83
N VAL A 54 13.49 13.50 -1.79
CA VAL A 54 14.92 13.78 -1.84
C VAL A 54 15.72 12.67 -2.51
N ILE A 55 15.36 11.42 -2.29
CA ILE A 55 16.15 10.25 -2.71
C ILE A 55 15.43 9.44 -3.80
N LEU A 56 14.14 9.12 -3.61
CA LEU A 56 13.41 8.26 -4.53
C LEU A 56 13.12 8.98 -5.85
N GLU A 57 12.68 10.23 -5.82
CA GLU A 57 12.35 10.99 -7.03
C GLU A 57 13.55 11.09 -8.00
N PRO A 58 14.76 11.55 -7.59
CA PRO A 58 15.90 11.58 -8.49
C PRO A 58 16.35 10.20 -8.97
N LEU A 59 16.18 9.16 -8.14
CA LEU A 59 16.53 7.79 -8.50
C LEU A 59 15.63 7.20 -9.58
N ILE A 60 14.32 7.47 -9.52
CA ILE A 60 13.34 6.95 -10.48
C ILE A 60 13.15 7.85 -11.71
N ARG A 61 13.70 9.06 -11.69
CA ARG A 61 13.58 10.02 -12.79
C ARG A 61 13.98 9.47 -14.16
N PRO A 62 15.13 8.76 -14.33
CA PRO A 62 15.49 8.20 -15.63
C PRO A 62 14.49 7.15 -16.12
N LEU A 63 13.92 6.35 -15.20
CA LEU A 63 12.88 5.39 -15.52
C LEU A 63 11.57 6.09 -15.93
N LEU A 64 11.21 7.16 -15.25
CA LEU A 64 10.01 7.94 -15.57
C LEU A 64 10.16 8.69 -16.91
N MET A 65 11.35 9.15 -17.27
CA MET A 65 11.62 9.72 -18.58
C MET A 65 11.42 8.68 -19.70
N PHE A 66 11.95 7.49 -19.53
CA PHE A 66 11.75 6.39 -20.46
C PHE A 66 10.25 6.04 -20.61
N LEU A 67 9.52 5.95 -19.49
CA LEU A 67 8.08 5.69 -19.54
C LEU A 67 7.29 6.85 -20.17
N TYR A 68 7.73 8.08 -20.01
CA TYR A 68 7.09 9.24 -20.62
C TYR A 68 7.25 9.23 -22.15
N GLU A 69 8.43 8.88 -22.65
CA GLU A 69 8.70 8.79 -24.09
C GLU A 69 7.87 7.68 -24.78
N ASP A 70 7.77 6.50 -24.15
CA ASP A 70 7.07 5.34 -24.73
C ASP A 70 5.56 5.33 -24.43
N PHE A 71 5.12 5.83 -23.27
CA PHE A 71 3.75 5.72 -22.78
C PHE A 71 3.09 7.06 -22.42
N GLY A 72 3.58 8.17 -22.97
CA GLY A 72 3.06 9.53 -22.70
C GLY A 72 1.59 9.77 -23.08
N TRP A 73 0.97 8.86 -23.83
CA TRP A 73 -0.46 8.87 -24.17
C TRP A 73 -1.37 8.46 -23.00
N ILE A 74 -0.82 7.84 -21.93
CA ILE A 74 -1.56 7.46 -20.73
C ILE A 74 -1.58 8.67 -19.77
N PRO A 75 -2.74 9.08 -19.20
CA PRO A 75 -2.85 10.26 -18.33
C PRO A 75 -1.93 10.27 -17.11
N VAL A 76 -1.49 9.09 -16.65
CA VAL A 76 -0.56 8.93 -15.52
C VAL A 76 0.86 9.36 -15.89
N PHE A 77 1.26 9.15 -17.14
CA PHE A 77 2.61 9.43 -17.66
C PHE A 77 2.66 10.66 -18.58
N SER A 78 1.54 11.37 -18.77
CA SER A 78 1.44 12.54 -19.66
C SER A 78 2.12 13.81 -19.11
N THR A 79 2.57 13.81 -17.85
CA THR A 79 3.24 14.96 -17.23
C THR A 79 4.76 14.77 -17.31
N GLU A 80 5.46 15.78 -17.84
CA GLU A 80 6.93 15.79 -17.89
C GLU A 80 7.51 15.50 -16.49
N PRO A 81 8.49 14.57 -16.38
CA PRO A 81 9.07 14.17 -15.09
C PRO A 81 10.12 15.19 -14.59
N LEU A 82 9.90 16.49 -14.82
CA LEU A 82 10.76 17.60 -14.40
C LEU A 82 10.39 18.17 -13.03
N GLY A 83 9.39 17.58 -12.34
CA GLY A 83 8.91 18.07 -11.06
C GLY A 83 7.89 17.14 -10.41
N PRO A 84 7.12 17.63 -9.41
CA PRO A 84 6.12 16.85 -8.68
C PRO A 84 4.97 16.41 -9.61
N GLY A 85 5.22 15.38 -10.40
CA GLY A 85 4.28 14.77 -11.33
C GLY A 85 3.33 13.78 -10.66
N MET A 86 2.32 13.34 -11.42
CA MET A 86 1.33 12.36 -10.95
C MET A 86 1.95 10.97 -10.73
N ALA A 87 2.86 10.55 -11.61
CA ALA A 87 3.52 9.24 -11.54
C ALA A 87 4.44 9.08 -10.30
N PRO A 88 5.39 10.01 -10.01
CA PRO A 88 6.16 9.92 -8.77
C PRO A 88 5.28 9.98 -7.52
N ALA A 89 4.23 10.79 -7.51
CA ALA A 89 3.29 10.84 -6.38
C ALA A 89 2.57 9.51 -6.14
N ILE A 90 2.17 8.78 -7.18
CA ILE A 90 1.58 7.44 -7.06
C ILE A 90 2.59 6.47 -6.47
N LEU A 91 3.83 6.45 -6.96
CA LEU A 91 4.88 5.54 -6.47
C LEU A 91 5.21 5.79 -4.99
N ILE A 92 5.34 7.05 -4.59
CA ILE A 92 5.57 7.43 -3.19
C ILE A 92 4.41 6.93 -2.31
N LEU A 93 3.16 7.14 -2.74
CA LEU A 93 1.99 6.67 -2.02
C LEU A 93 1.95 5.15 -1.93
N VAL A 94 2.30 4.42 -2.99
CA VAL A 94 2.39 2.95 -2.98
C VAL A 94 3.39 2.49 -1.93
N VAL A 95 4.62 3.03 -1.93
CA VAL A 95 5.67 2.67 -0.97
C VAL A 95 5.24 2.94 0.47
N MET A 96 4.50 4.03 0.71
CA MET A 96 4.02 4.41 2.04
C MET A 96 2.85 3.53 2.53
N ILE A 97 1.94 3.15 1.63
CA ILE A 97 0.71 2.41 1.97
C ILE A 97 0.97 0.90 2.04
N LEU A 98 1.89 0.39 1.22
CA LEU A 98 2.18 -1.03 1.07
C LEU A 98 2.49 -1.73 2.40
N PRO A 99 3.39 -1.23 3.28
CA PRO A 99 3.67 -1.89 4.55
C PRO A 99 2.44 -1.94 5.47
N ILE A 100 1.59 -0.93 5.43
CA ILE A 100 0.37 -0.86 6.27
C ILE A 100 -0.63 -1.92 5.83
N ILE A 101 -0.90 -2.01 4.51
CA ILE A 101 -1.80 -3.02 3.96
C ILE A 101 -1.25 -4.42 4.25
N THR A 102 0.06 -4.63 4.06
CA THR A 102 0.71 -5.92 4.31
C THR A 102 0.60 -6.34 5.78
N ALA A 103 0.84 -5.42 6.72
CA ALA A 103 0.73 -5.71 8.15
C ALA A 103 -0.69 -6.12 8.55
N ILE A 104 -1.71 -5.32 8.16
CA ILE A 104 -3.10 -5.59 8.51
C ILE A 104 -3.63 -6.84 7.79
N ALA A 105 -3.27 -7.04 6.52
CA ALA A 105 -3.65 -8.24 5.78
C ALA A 105 -3.04 -9.49 6.43
N ARG A 106 -1.76 -9.45 6.83
CA ARG A 106 -1.10 -10.52 7.56
C ARG A 106 -1.80 -10.85 8.87
N ASP A 107 -2.15 -9.83 9.66
CA ASP A 107 -2.84 -10.03 10.92
C ASP A 107 -4.24 -10.63 10.70
N SER A 108 -4.97 -10.17 9.68
CA SER A 108 -6.27 -10.72 9.30
C SER A 108 -6.19 -12.18 8.85
N LEU A 109 -5.16 -12.54 8.07
CA LEU A 109 -4.90 -13.92 7.65
C LEU A 109 -4.52 -14.82 8.84
N ASN A 110 -3.77 -14.30 9.82
CA ASN A 110 -3.40 -15.05 11.03
C ASN A 110 -4.59 -15.29 11.97
N GLN A 111 -5.63 -14.44 11.94
CA GLN A 111 -6.84 -14.59 12.74
C GLN A 111 -7.79 -15.67 12.21
N VAL A 112 -7.58 -16.17 10.99
CA VAL A 112 -8.41 -17.26 10.44
C VAL A 112 -8.20 -18.53 11.27
N PRO A 113 -9.30 -19.12 11.85
CA PRO A 113 -9.22 -20.28 12.71
C PRO A 113 -8.51 -21.48 12.05
N ILE A 114 -7.69 -22.17 12.83
CA ILE A 114 -6.92 -23.33 12.34
C ILE A 114 -7.83 -24.46 11.85
N GLN A 115 -9.05 -24.56 12.44
CA GLN A 115 -10.06 -25.54 12.05
C GLN A 115 -10.52 -25.38 10.60
N LEU A 116 -10.67 -24.13 10.13
CA LEU A 116 -11.02 -23.86 8.73
C LEU A 116 -9.90 -24.28 7.78
N ARG A 117 -8.65 -24.07 8.18
CA ARG A 117 -7.49 -24.51 7.40
C ARG A 117 -7.41 -26.04 7.34
N GLN A 118 -7.59 -26.70 8.47
CA GLN A 118 -7.59 -28.16 8.56
C GLN A 118 -8.75 -28.78 7.78
N ALA A 119 -9.94 -28.20 7.86
CA ALA A 119 -11.10 -28.65 7.09
C ALA A 119 -10.86 -28.57 5.58
N ALA A 120 -10.28 -27.47 5.10
CA ALA A 120 -9.94 -27.32 3.69
C ALA A 120 -8.96 -28.41 3.20
N TYR A 121 -7.92 -28.70 3.98
CA TYR A 121 -6.99 -29.79 3.66
C TYR A 121 -7.62 -31.17 3.81
N GLY A 122 -8.53 -31.36 4.79
CA GLY A 122 -9.23 -32.61 5.00
C GLY A 122 -10.13 -33.05 3.84
N VAL A 123 -10.70 -32.09 3.10
CA VAL A 123 -11.45 -32.35 1.86
C VAL A 123 -10.57 -32.44 0.61
N GLY A 124 -9.23 -32.47 0.78
CA GLY A 124 -8.28 -32.64 -0.32
C GLY A 124 -7.93 -31.37 -1.09
N ALA A 125 -8.20 -30.18 -0.53
CA ALA A 125 -7.81 -28.95 -1.19
C ALA A 125 -6.28 -28.81 -1.29
N THR A 126 -5.79 -28.33 -2.45
CA THR A 126 -4.39 -27.93 -2.61
C THR A 126 -4.11 -26.70 -1.76
N ARG A 127 -2.82 -26.39 -1.51
CA ARG A 127 -2.44 -25.18 -0.75
C ARG A 127 -3.06 -23.90 -1.34
N TRP A 128 -2.94 -23.70 -2.63
CA TRP A 128 -3.53 -22.55 -3.32
C TRP A 128 -5.06 -22.57 -3.31
N GLY A 129 -5.67 -23.75 -3.43
CA GLY A 129 -7.12 -23.91 -3.32
C GLY A 129 -7.62 -23.52 -1.92
N ALA A 130 -6.96 -23.94 -0.85
CA ALA A 130 -7.29 -23.56 0.52
C ALA A 130 -7.11 -22.02 0.74
N ILE A 131 -6.03 -21.43 0.23
CA ILE A 131 -5.78 -19.99 0.37
C ILE A 131 -6.87 -19.18 -0.33
N LEU A 132 -7.13 -19.44 -1.61
CA LEU A 132 -8.01 -18.62 -2.44
C LEU A 132 -9.50 -18.82 -2.10
N ASN A 133 -9.93 -20.06 -1.79
CA ASN A 133 -11.34 -20.37 -1.61
C ASN A 133 -11.82 -20.37 -0.15
N VAL A 134 -10.90 -20.46 0.83
CA VAL A 134 -11.28 -20.56 2.24
C VAL A 134 -10.62 -19.45 3.06
N ILE A 135 -9.30 -19.34 3.02
CA ILE A 135 -8.56 -18.44 3.92
C ILE A 135 -8.76 -16.97 3.53
N LEU A 136 -8.61 -16.66 2.25
CA LEU A 136 -8.73 -15.28 1.75
C LEU A 136 -10.16 -14.74 1.92
N PRO A 137 -11.24 -15.46 1.57
CA PRO A 137 -12.61 -15.01 1.84
C PRO A 137 -12.90 -14.83 3.33
N ALA A 138 -12.35 -15.70 4.20
CA ALA A 138 -12.51 -15.58 5.64
C ALA A 138 -11.81 -14.34 6.21
N ALA A 139 -10.67 -13.93 5.64
CA ALA A 139 -9.89 -12.76 6.05
C ALA A 139 -10.34 -11.44 5.39
N ILE A 140 -11.27 -11.48 4.43
CA ILE A 140 -11.58 -10.33 3.56
C ILE A 140 -12.08 -9.11 4.34
N SER A 141 -12.84 -9.31 5.41
CA SER A 141 -13.35 -8.22 6.25
C SER A 141 -12.23 -7.42 6.91
N GLY A 142 -11.20 -8.09 7.41
CA GLY A 142 -10.03 -7.45 7.98
C GLY A 142 -9.16 -6.78 6.91
N ILE A 143 -8.99 -7.41 5.76
CA ILE A 143 -8.26 -6.83 4.62
C ILE A 143 -8.93 -5.55 4.13
N VAL A 144 -10.26 -5.54 3.99
CA VAL A 144 -11.03 -4.35 3.61
C VAL A 144 -10.86 -3.24 4.65
N GLY A 145 -10.90 -3.56 5.95
CA GLY A 145 -10.60 -2.61 7.02
C GLY A 145 -9.21 -1.99 6.88
N GLY A 146 -8.20 -2.80 6.56
CA GLY A 146 -6.83 -2.35 6.27
C GLY A 146 -6.74 -1.42 5.07
N VAL A 147 -7.46 -1.74 4.00
CA VAL A 147 -7.53 -0.90 2.79
C VAL A 147 -8.19 0.45 3.10
N MET A 148 -9.25 0.48 3.90
CA MET A 148 -9.90 1.72 4.31
C MET A 148 -8.98 2.61 5.17
N LEU A 149 -8.21 2.00 6.08
CA LEU A 149 -7.20 2.72 6.87
C LEU A 149 -6.09 3.29 5.98
N ALA A 150 -5.61 2.51 5.03
CA ALA A 150 -4.60 2.92 4.06
C ALA A 150 -5.11 4.07 3.17
N LEU A 151 -6.38 4.01 2.75
CA LEU A 151 -7.05 5.08 2.01
C LEU A 151 -7.10 6.38 2.83
N GLY A 152 -7.49 6.28 4.10
CA GLY A 152 -7.50 7.44 5.01
C GLY A 152 -6.13 8.11 5.12
N ARG A 153 -5.05 7.33 5.25
CA ARG A 153 -3.67 7.84 5.25
C ARG A 153 -3.28 8.47 3.92
N ALA A 154 -3.64 7.84 2.80
CA ALA A 154 -3.36 8.37 1.46
C ALA A 154 -4.05 9.72 1.24
N MET A 155 -5.30 9.85 1.67
CA MET A 155 -6.04 11.12 1.57
C MET A 155 -5.43 12.21 2.46
N ALA A 156 -5.02 11.88 3.69
CA ALA A 156 -4.34 12.82 4.58
C ALA A 156 -3.04 13.34 3.95
N TYR A 157 -2.24 12.49 3.33
CA TYR A 157 -1.02 12.88 2.64
C TYR A 157 -1.27 13.79 1.43
N VAL A 158 -2.31 13.49 0.63
CA VAL A 158 -2.67 14.30 -0.55
C VAL A 158 -3.17 15.69 -0.13
N VAL A 159 -3.88 15.79 0.99
CA VAL A 159 -4.40 17.05 1.53
C VAL A 159 -3.30 17.91 2.13
N ASP A 160 -2.30 17.30 2.75
CA ASP A 160 -1.22 18.02 3.45
C ASP A 160 -0.04 18.40 2.53
N ARG A 161 -0.14 18.14 1.23
CA ARG A 161 0.91 18.47 0.25
C ARG A 161 1.10 19.98 0.14
N PRO A 162 2.33 20.50 0.32
CA PRO A 162 2.59 21.96 0.35
C PRO A 162 2.62 22.64 -1.01
N ASP A 163 2.12 21.99 -2.06
CA ASP A 163 2.13 22.55 -3.42
C ASP A 163 1.05 23.62 -3.55
N GLY A 164 1.45 24.88 -3.41
CA GLY A 164 0.80 26.08 -3.98
C GLY A 164 -0.72 26.29 -3.93
N ASN A 165 -1.49 25.25 -3.61
CA ASN A 165 -2.96 25.29 -3.60
C ASN A 165 -3.55 25.43 -2.18
N ARG A 166 -2.84 26.16 -1.30
CA ARG A 166 -3.30 26.47 0.07
C ARG A 166 -4.65 27.21 0.12
N GLY A 167 -5.13 27.73 -1.02
CA GLY A 167 -6.34 28.56 -1.06
C GLY A 167 -7.66 27.78 -0.85
N ARG A 168 -7.73 26.50 -1.20
CA ARG A 168 -9.01 25.75 -1.14
C ARG A 168 -9.20 24.96 0.15
N VAL A 169 -8.14 24.39 0.70
CA VAL A 169 -8.22 23.58 1.93
C VAL A 169 -8.12 24.44 3.19
N GLY A 170 -7.39 25.56 3.12
CA GLY A 170 -7.38 26.56 4.20
C GLY A 170 -8.76 27.14 4.50
N CYS A 171 -9.60 27.28 3.48
CA CYS A 171 -10.97 27.76 3.62
C CYS A 171 -11.87 26.77 4.38
N LEU A 172 -11.73 25.46 4.12
CA LEU A 172 -12.48 24.43 4.85
C LEU A 172 -12.03 24.29 6.31
N LYS A 173 -10.73 24.42 6.58
CA LYS A 173 -10.20 24.37 7.95
C LYS A 173 -10.63 25.58 8.78
N GLN A 174 -10.75 26.76 8.18
CA GLN A 174 -11.26 27.94 8.87
C GLN A 174 -12.78 27.88 9.12
N LEU A 175 -13.55 27.17 8.30
CA LEU A 175 -14.98 26.99 8.51
C LEU A 175 -15.33 26.05 9.67
N PHE A 176 -14.44 25.07 9.95
CA PHE A 176 -14.66 24.06 10.99
C PHE A 176 -14.01 24.36 12.36
N ILE A 177 -13.13 25.39 12.46
CA ILE A 177 -12.37 25.70 13.69
C ILE A 177 -12.65 27.14 14.14
N LYS A 178 -13.85 27.65 13.90
CA LYS A 178 -14.27 28.89 14.57
C LYS A 178 -15.11 28.53 15.81
N PRO A 179 -14.64 28.88 17.03
CA PRO A 179 -15.40 28.67 18.25
C PRO A 179 -16.70 29.45 18.28
#